data_5cb40307aa16e03402a1d3a62d7081cb
#
_entry.id   5cb40307aa16e03402a1d3a62d7081cb
#
_cell.length_a   1.000
_cell.length_b   1.000
_cell.length_c   1.000
_cell.angle_alpha   90.00
_cell.angle_beta   90.00
_cell.angle_gamma   90.00
#
_symmetry.space_group_name_H-M   'P 1'
#
loop_
_entity.id
_entity.type
_entity.pdbx_description
1 polymer ?
#
loop_
_entity_poly.entity_id
_entity_poly.type
_entity_poly.pdbx_seq_one_letter_code
_entity_poly.pdbx_strand_id
1 'polypeptide(L)'
;RVYRYELVKDKLTNAKLLLDLPALPEPRHNGGKITIGPDNSLYIAIGDVGGSFVAKDSETKAQNYVNGSEPDGRAAIIRITQDGNPVGNGIIGSVPMSNLYYAYGIKNSFGFDFDPVTGKMWDAENGPTFGDEINFVDPGFNSGWAKIQGVWFVQSQEGAKTEPGKGERVPENPQGLVGFGGKGKYSSPEFTWDKSVAPTALKFLTSSKLGAQYANDMLVGDANFGNIYHFGLNQNRTGLSLDGPLVDKVADKVEELGNIIFGKGFGVITDLQVGPDGYLYVLVYDKDDGRIYRISPA
;
A
#
# COMPACT_ATOMS: atom_id res chain seq x y z
N ARG A 1 -1.94 -17.88 0.69
CA ARG A 1 -2.37 -18.53 -0.56
C ARG A 1 -3.38 -17.68 -1.30
N VAL A 2 -3.27 -17.64 -2.63
CA VAL A 2 -4.23 -16.99 -3.51
C VAL A 2 -4.87 -18.06 -4.39
N TYR A 3 -6.20 -18.08 -4.42
CA TYR A 3 -6.98 -19.01 -5.22
C TYR A 3 -7.86 -18.27 -6.21
N ARG A 4 -8.02 -18.82 -7.41
CA ARG A 4 -9.07 -18.44 -8.35
C ARG A 4 -10.19 -19.49 -8.29
N TYR A 5 -11.42 -19.02 -8.27
CA TYR A 5 -12.61 -19.85 -8.35
C TYR A 5 -13.44 -19.44 -9.58
N GLU A 6 -14.24 -20.35 -10.06
CA GLU A 6 -15.27 -20.09 -11.04
C GLU A 6 -16.63 -19.99 -10.36
N LEU A 7 -17.40 -18.96 -10.72
CA LEU A 7 -18.78 -18.82 -10.25
C LEU A 7 -19.71 -19.55 -11.22
N VAL A 8 -20.28 -20.68 -10.80
CA VAL A 8 -21.23 -21.46 -11.59
C VAL A 8 -22.53 -21.62 -10.81
N LYS A 9 -23.62 -21.06 -11.31
CA LYS A 9 -24.94 -21.13 -10.66
C LYS A 9 -24.89 -20.77 -9.17
N ASP A 10 -24.35 -19.61 -8.86
CA ASP A 10 -24.23 -19.04 -7.49
C ASP A 10 -23.32 -19.82 -6.53
N LYS A 11 -22.48 -20.71 -7.05
CA LYS A 11 -21.48 -21.46 -6.27
C LYS A 11 -20.08 -21.24 -6.79
N LEU A 12 -19.15 -21.05 -5.87
CA LEU A 12 -17.72 -21.04 -6.19
C LEU A 12 -17.24 -22.48 -6.37
N THR A 13 -16.71 -22.77 -7.54
CA THR A 13 -16.24 -24.13 -7.96
C THR A 13 -14.85 -24.03 -8.55
N ASN A 14 -14.25 -25.16 -8.89
CA ASN A 14 -12.99 -25.26 -9.65
C ASN A 14 -11.86 -24.40 -9.04
N ALA A 15 -11.63 -24.60 -7.73
CA ALA A 15 -10.53 -23.93 -7.02
C ALA A 15 -9.18 -24.20 -7.69
N LYS A 16 -8.51 -23.15 -8.16
CA LYS A 16 -7.15 -23.21 -8.70
C LYS A 16 -6.22 -22.40 -7.80
N LEU A 17 -5.20 -23.02 -7.23
CA LEU A 17 -4.14 -22.34 -6.51
C LEU A 17 -3.30 -21.54 -7.51
N LEU A 18 -3.21 -20.22 -7.32
CA LEU A 18 -2.43 -19.32 -8.17
C LEU A 18 -1.08 -18.99 -7.54
N LEU A 19 -1.04 -18.81 -6.21
CA LEU A 19 0.14 -18.40 -5.49
C LEU A 19 0.15 -19.03 -4.09
N ASP A 20 1.29 -19.61 -3.73
CA ASP A 20 1.57 -20.10 -2.37
C ASP A 20 2.83 -19.40 -1.87
N LEU A 21 2.67 -18.53 -0.88
CA LEU A 21 3.73 -17.73 -0.32
C LEU A 21 4.03 -18.18 1.10
N PRO A 22 5.28 -18.02 1.57
CA PRO A 22 5.61 -18.22 2.97
C PRO A 22 4.77 -17.30 3.85
N ALA A 23 4.29 -17.81 4.97
CA ALA A 23 3.67 -17.02 6.03
C ALA A 23 4.35 -17.38 7.34
N LEU A 24 4.73 -16.38 8.09
CA LEU A 24 5.14 -16.57 9.47
C LEU A 24 3.88 -16.66 10.35
N PRO A 25 3.94 -17.33 11.51
CA PRO A 25 2.80 -17.44 12.40
C PRO A 25 2.50 -16.13 13.15
N GLU A 26 2.85 -15.01 12.57
CA GLU A 26 2.57 -13.67 13.08
C GLU A 26 1.24 -13.15 12.50
N PRO A 27 0.37 -12.55 13.32
CA PRO A 27 -0.92 -12.03 12.85
C PRO A 27 -0.82 -10.66 12.16
N ARG A 28 0.41 -10.16 11.88
CA ARG A 28 0.64 -8.79 11.39
C ARG A 28 1.16 -8.77 9.97
N HIS A 29 0.80 -7.72 9.24
CA HIS A 29 1.33 -7.36 7.94
C HIS A 29 1.24 -8.47 6.88
N ASN A 30 0.19 -9.27 6.93
CA ASN A 30 -0.01 -10.38 5.99
C ASN A 30 -0.49 -9.92 4.61
N GLY A 31 -0.85 -8.64 4.46
CA GLY A 31 -1.39 -8.12 3.22
C GLY A 31 -2.80 -8.65 2.93
N GLY A 32 -3.09 -8.89 1.66
CA GLY A 32 -4.36 -9.49 1.22
C GLY A 32 -5.17 -8.61 0.28
N LYS A 33 -4.77 -7.35 0.03
CA LYS A 33 -5.36 -6.56 -1.04
C LYS A 33 -5.00 -7.17 -2.39
N ILE A 34 -6.03 -7.45 -3.20
CA ILE A 34 -5.89 -7.99 -4.56
C ILE A 34 -6.67 -7.07 -5.50
N THR A 35 -6.03 -6.68 -6.61
CA THR A 35 -6.65 -5.84 -7.64
C THR A 35 -6.23 -6.34 -9.02
N ILE A 36 -7.12 -6.27 -9.99
CA ILE A 36 -6.78 -6.50 -11.40
C ILE A 36 -6.31 -5.17 -11.98
N GLY A 37 -5.09 -5.14 -12.50
CA GLY A 37 -4.55 -3.96 -13.14
C GLY A 37 -5.06 -3.74 -14.57
N PRO A 38 -4.78 -2.59 -15.17
CA PRO A 38 -5.19 -2.24 -16.54
C PRO A 38 -4.58 -3.17 -17.61
N ASP A 39 -3.54 -3.91 -17.27
CA ASP A 39 -2.89 -4.94 -18.10
C ASP A 39 -3.49 -6.34 -17.92
N ASN A 40 -4.63 -6.46 -17.21
CA ASN A 40 -5.28 -7.72 -16.84
C ASN A 40 -4.42 -8.67 -15.95
N SER A 41 -3.35 -8.18 -15.35
CA SER A 41 -2.59 -8.94 -14.34
C SER A 41 -3.25 -8.80 -12.97
N LEU A 42 -3.00 -9.78 -12.09
CA LEU A 42 -3.32 -9.69 -10.67
C LEU A 42 -2.17 -9.01 -9.93
N TYR A 43 -2.50 -8.03 -9.12
CA TYR A 43 -1.60 -7.37 -8.20
C TYR A 43 -2.02 -7.68 -6.78
N ILE A 44 -1.05 -8.05 -5.94
CA ILE A 44 -1.30 -8.58 -4.60
C ILE A 44 -0.31 -7.94 -3.65
N ALA A 45 -0.80 -7.21 -2.63
CA ALA A 45 0.05 -6.65 -1.59
C ALA A 45 0.33 -7.70 -0.52
N ILE A 46 1.60 -7.85 -0.16
CA ILE A 46 2.09 -8.68 0.96
C ILE A 46 3.06 -7.82 1.75
N GLY A 47 2.78 -7.63 3.04
CA GLY A 47 3.68 -6.90 3.93
C GLY A 47 4.92 -7.69 4.32
N ASP A 48 5.67 -7.17 5.28
CA ASP A 48 6.87 -7.81 5.83
C ASP A 48 6.57 -9.03 6.72
N VAL A 49 5.29 -9.29 6.99
CA VAL A 49 4.76 -10.39 7.82
C VAL A 49 5.35 -10.36 9.25
N GLY A 50 5.64 -9.16 9.77
CA GLY A 50 6.24 -8.97 11.09
C GLY A 50 7.70 -9.44 11.21
N GLY A 51 8.29 -9.89 10.11
CA GLY A 51 9.57 -10.60 10.11
C GLY A 51 10.75 -9.82 10.66
N SER A 52 10.78 -8.50 10.49
CA SER A 52 11.89 -7.65 10.95
C SER A 52 12.00 -7.57 12.48
N PHE A 53 10.94 -7.90 13.23
CA PHE A 53 10.90 -7.83 14.68
C PHE A 53 10.97 -9.20 15.38
N VAL A 54 10.74 -10.28 14.64
CA VAL A 54 10.48 -11.60 15.24
C VAL A 54 11.64 -12.57 15.08
N ALA A 55 12.41 -12.48 13.99
CA ALA A 55 13.50 -13.40 13.73
C ALA A 55 14.62 -12.76 12.89
N LYS A 56 15.87 -12.85 13.38
CA LYS A 56 17.07 -12.43 12.62
C LYS A 56 17.19 -13.11 11.24
N ASP A 57 16.65 -14.33 11.11
CA ASP A 57 16.72 -15.13 9.89
C ASP A 57 15.67 -14.75 8.85
N SER A 58 14.86 -13.72 9.13
CA SER A 58 13.79 -13.25 8.23
C SER A 58 14.19 -12.06 7.36
N GLU A 59 15.43 -11.61 7.44
CA GLU A 59 15.93 -10.48 6.67
C GLU A 59 16.11 -10.85 5.20
N THR A 60 15.42 -10.12 4.31
CA THR A 60 15.51 -10.34 2.87
C THR A 60 16.02 -9.09 2.14
N LYS A 61 16.55 -9.28 0.95
CA LYS A 61 16.90 -8.17 0.06
C LYS A 61 15.69 -7.32 -0.31
N ALA A 62 14.50 -7.91 -0.34
CA ALA A 62 13.26 -7.16 -0.56
C ALA A 62 12.89 -6.22 0.60
N GLN A 63 13.50 -6.38 1.77
CA GLN A 63 13.40 -5.48 2.92
C GLN A 63 14.65 -4.60 3.07
N ASN A 64 15.40 -4.40 2.00
CA ASN A 64 16.63 -3.60 1.97
C ASN A 64 17.78 -4.10 2.87
N TYR A 65 17.81 -5.38 3.22
CA TYR A 65 18.98 -5.99 3.84
C TYR A 65 19.95 -6.47 2.75
N VAL A 66 21.07 -5.76 2.57
CA VAL A 66 22.05 -6.02 1.49
C VAL A 66 22.60 -7.45 1.54
N ASN A 67 22.83 -7.98 2.75
CA ASN A 67 23.28 -9.34 3.00
C ASN A 67 22.14 -10.31 3.32
N GLY A 68 20.89 -9.88 3.15
CA GLY A 68 19.71 -10.69 3.39
C GLY A 68 19.52 -11.79 2.33
N SER A 69 18.61 -12.71 2.62
CA SER A 69 18.20 -13.75 1.66
C SER A 69 17.57 -13.15 0.40
N GLU A 70 17.47 -13.95 -0.67
CA GLU A 70 16.75 -13.55 -1.87
C GLU A 70 15.26 -13.27 -1.57
N PRO A 71 14.58 -12.46 -2.41
CA PRO A 71 13.15 -12.19 -2.25
C PRO A 71 12.33 -13.47 -2.15
N ASP A 72 11.45 -13.56 -1.16
CA ASP A 72 10.66 -14.75 -0.82
C ASP A 72 9.14 -14.54 -0.88
N GLY A 73 8.70 -13.40 -1.42
CA GLY A 73 7.29 -13.02 -1.55
C GLY A 73 6.81 -12.04 -0.48
N ARG A 74 7.63 -11.75 0.55
CA ARG A 74 7.33 -10.73 1.57
C ARG A 74 7.77 -9.34 1.14
N ALA A 75 7.24 -8.32 1.83
CA ALA A 75 7.56 -6.90 1.62
C ALA A 75 7.38 -6.47 0.16
N ALA A 76 6.23 -6.80 -0.44
CA ALA A 76 6.03 -6.77 -1.87
C ALA A 76 4.64 -6.31 -2.31
N ILE A 77 4.60 -5.74 -3.52
CA ILE A 77 3.44 -5.87 -4.40
C ILE A 77 3.84 -6.91 -5.47
N ILE A 78 3.16 -8.04 -5.45
CA ILE A 78 3.36 -9.16 -6.39
C ILE A 78 2.49 -8.93 -7.62
N ARG A 79 3.01 -9.25 -8.82
CA ARG A 79 2.29 -9.23 -10.09
C ARG A 79 2.36 -10.57 -10.77
N ILE A 80 1.20 -11.16 -11.02
CA ILE A 80 1.05 -12.44 -11.72
C ILE A 80 -0.05 -12.36 -12.77
N THR A 81 -0.01 -13.28 -13.73
CA THR A 81 -1.13 -13.48 -14.64
C THR A 81 -2.35 -14.03 -13.88
N GLN A 82 -3.54 -13.98 -14.47
CA GLN A 82 -4.74 -14.59 -13.89
C GLN A 82 -4.66 -16.12 -13.77
N ASP A 83 -3.63 -16.73 -14.34
CA ASP A 83 -3.34 -18.16 -14.22
C ASP A 83 -2.27 -18.48 -13.17
N GLY A 84 -1.69 -17.47 -12.52
CA GLY A 84 -0.67 -17.62 -11.48
C GLY A 84 0.76 -17.66 -12.00
N ASN A 85 0.99 -17.32 -13.27
CA ASN A 85 2.33 -17.30 -13.86
C ASN A 85 3.00 -15.94 -13.71
N PRO A 86 4.34 -15.86 -13.73
CA PRO A 86 5.07 -14.61 -13.86
C PRO A 86 4.63 -13.82 -15.10
N VAL A 87 4.68 -12.48 -15.02
CA VAL A 87 4.43 -11.60 -16.16
C VAL A 87 5.76 -11.22 -16.80
N GLY A 88 5.98 -11.72 -18.00
CA GLY A 88 7.25 -11.53 -18.73
C GLY A 88 8.42 -12.17 -17.99
N ASN A 89 9.58 -11.49 -18.04
CA ASN A 89 10.83 -11.97 -17.43
C ASN A 89 11.03 -11.48 -15.98
N GLY A 90 10.00 -10.88 -15.39
CA GLY A 90 10.09 -10.23 -14.09
C GLY A 90 10.74 -8.83 -14.17
N ILE A 91 10.56 -8.06 -13.11
CA ILE A 91 11.05 -6.66 -13.03
C ILE A 91 12.38 -6.62 -12.28
N ILE A 92 12.41 -7.04 -11.01
CA ILE A 92 13.64 -6.98 -10.19
C ILE A 92 14.58 -8.16 -10.40
N GLY A 93 14.09 -9.27 -10.94
CA GLY A 93 14.87 -10.47 -11.23
C GLY A 93 14.11 -11.44 -12.12
N SER A 94 14.81 -12.44 -12.65
CA SER A 94 14.25 -13.48 -13.52
C SER A 94 14.15 -14.85 -12.85
N VAL A 95 14.72 -15.00 -11.64
CA VAL A 95 14.65 -16.25 -10.87
C VAL A 95 13.31 -16.38 -10.14
N PRO A 96 12.89 -17.59 -9.77
CA PRO A 96 11.66 -17.82 -9.01
C PRO A 96 11.55 -16.87 -7.81
N MET A 97 10.36 -16.44 -7.51
CA MET A 97 9.96 -15.40 -6.55
C MET A 97 10.36 -13.98 -6.97
N SER A 98 11.63 -13.67 -7.27
CA SER A 98 12.05 -12.33 -7.72
C SER A 98 11.33 -11.88 -8.98
N ASN A 99 10.97 -12.81 -9.87
CA ASN A 99 10.24 -12.53 -11.10
C ASN A 99 8.75 -12.19 -10.92
N LEU A 100 8.24 -12.29 -9.70
CA LEU A 100 6.87 -11.93 -9.37
C LEU A 100 6.75 -10.51 -8.80
N TYR A 101 7.85 -9.90 -8.35
CA TYR A 101 7.82 -8.59 -7.72
C TYR A 101 7.55 -7.47 -8.72
N TYR A 102 6.50 -6.71 -8.47
CA TYR A 102 6.25 -5.42 -9.12
C TYR A 102 6.92 -4.28 -8.36
N ALA A 103 6.78 -4.30 -7.02
CA ALA A 103 7.39 -3.37 -6.08
C ALA A 103 7.88 -4.12 -4.84
N TYR A 104 8.78 -3.51 -4.07
CA TYR A 104 9.36 -4.10 -2.86
C TYR A 104 9.72 -3.03 -1.83
N GLY A 105 10.28 -3.44 -0.70
CA GLY A 105 10.55 -2.54 0.42
C GLY A 105 9.27 -2.09 1.10
N ILE A 106 8.22 -2.90 1.04
CA ILE A 106 6.89 -2.62 1.56
C ILE A 106 6.76 -3.17 2.98
N LYS A 107 6.46 -2.32 3.96
CA LYS A 107 6.17 -2.79 5.31
C LYS A 107 4.76 -3.41 5.37
N ASN A 108 3.76 -2.64 4.98
CA ASN A 108 2.36 -3.07 5.04
C ASN A 108 1.47 -2.19 4.18
N SER A 109 1.47 -2.41 2.87
CA SER A 109 0.48 -1.80 1.98
C SER A 109 -0.88 -2.44 2.22
N PHE A 110 -1.83 -1.66 2.71
CA PHE A 110 -3.18 -2.12 3.02
C PHE A 110 -4.18 -1.77 1.93
N GLY A 111 -3.93 -0.68 1.21
CA GLY A 111 -4.77 -0.22 0.11
C GLY A 111 -3.94 0.24 -1.07
N PHE A 112 -4.27 -0.23 -2.27
CA PHE A 112 -3.74 0.30 -3.52
C PHE A 112 -4.80 0.26 -4.61
N ASP A 113 -4.68 1.15 -5.57
CA ASP A 113 -5.56 1.22 -6.74
C ASP A 113 -4.79 1.80 -7.93
N PHE A 114 -5.42 1.73 -9.09
CA PHE A 114 -4.90 2.30 -10.33
C PHE A 114 -5.63 3.60 -10.66
N ASP A 115 -4.87 4.64 -10.94
CA ASP A 115 -5.41 5.89 -11.47
C ASP A 115 -6.21 5.61 -12.76
N PRO A 116 -7.50 5.93 -12.80
CA PRO A 116 -8.35 5.60 -13.95
C PRO A 116 -7.98 6.36 -15.22
N VAL A 117 -7.20 7.43 -15.11
CA VAL A 117 -6.79 8.27 -16.25
C VAL A 117 -5.49 7.78 -16.86
N THR A 118 -4.52 7.41 -16.03
CA THR A 118 -3.17 7.05 -16.49
C THR A 118 -2.86 5.56 -16.42
N GLY A 119 -3.67 4.79 -15.68
CA GLY A 119 -3.40 3.39 -15.39
C GLY A 119 -2.20 3.16 -14.44
N LYS A 120 -1.68 4.22 -13.81
CA LYS A 120 -0.57 4.14 -12.87
C LYS A 120 -1.05 3.72 -11.48
N MET A 121 -0.22 2.96 -10.78
CA MET A 121 -0.53 2.47 -9.45
C MET A 121 -0.18 3.49 -8.38
N TRP A 122 -1.03 3.56 -7.36
CA TRP A 122 -0.80 4.27 -6.11
C TRP A 122 -1.09 3.33 -4.95
N ASP A 123 -0.32 3.43 -3.87
CA ASP A 123 -0.59 2.68 -2.66
C ASP A 123 -0.60 3.55 -1.40
N ALA A 124 -1.23 3.03 -0.36
CA ALA A 124 -1.19 3.56 0.99
C ALA A 124 -0.55 2.50 1.90
N GLU A 125 0.55 2.87 2.53
CA GLU A 125 1.39 1.98 3.32
C GLU A 125 1.43 2.39 4.79
N ASN A 126 1.27 1.42 5.68
CA ASN A 126 1.37 1.65 7.12
C ASN A 126 2.82 1.60 7.61
N GLY A 127 3.23 2.64 8.29
CA GLY A 127 4.45 2.67 9.09
C GLY A 127 4.32 1.92 10.42
N PRO A 128 5.36 1.95 11.25
CA PRO A 128 5.30 1.40 12.62
C PRO A 128 4.39 2.26 13.52
N THR A 129 4.92 3.34 14.09
CA THR A 129 4.17 4.35 14.87
C THR A 129 4.27 5.73 14.22
N PHE A 130 4.94 5.80 13.09
CA PHE A 130 5.23 7.00 12.31
C PHE A 130 5.36 6.64 10.83
N GLY A 131 5.25 7.63 9.97
CA GLY A 131 5.65 7.52 8.59
C GLY A 131 4.72 6.67 7.74
N ASP A 132 3.41 6.67 8.03
CA ASP A 132 2.44 6.16 7.05
C ASP A 132 2.55 6.97 5.75
N GLU A 133 2.36 6.33 4.61
CA GLU A 133 2.71 6.90 3.30
C GLU A 133 1.61 6.74 2.26
N ILE A 134 1.64 7.67 1.30
CA ILE A 134 1.02 7.48 -0.02
C ILE A 134 2.15 7.50 -1.04
N ASN A 135 2.21 6.46 -1.86
CA ASN A 135 3.27 6.25 -2.84
C ASN A 135 2.73 6.22 -4.26
N PHE A 136 3.48 6.83 -5.18
CA PHE A 136 3.35 6.59 -6.61
C PHE A 136 4.24 5.40 -6.99
N VAL A 137 3.62 4.31 -7.46
CA VAL A 137 4.27 3.01 -7.58
C VAL A 137 4.54 2.66 -9.04
N ASP A 138 5.76 2.89 -9.49
CA ASP A 138 6.24 2.43 -10.78
C ASP A 138 6.83 0.99 -10.70
N PRO A 139 6.97 0.27 -11.83
CA PRO A 139 7.63 -1.03 -11.85
C PRO A 139 9.06 -0.97 -11.28
N GLY A 140 9.34 -1.80 -10.28
CA GLY A 140 10.63 -1.78 -9.56
C GLY A 140 10.70 -0.78 -8.42
N PHE A 141 9.59 -0.15 -8.05
CA PHE A 141 9.53 0.75 -6.90
C PHE A 141 10.03 0.07 -5.62
N ASN A 142 10.85 0.80 -4.87
CA ASN A 142 11.35 0.44 -3.56
C ASN A 142 10.84 1.48 -2.56
N SER A 143 9.95 1.09 -1.64
CA SER A 143 9.44 1.98 -0.60
C SER A 143 10.47 2.30 0.48
N GLY A 144 11.47 1.44 0.66
CA GLY A 144 12.60 1.70 1.58
C GLY A 144 12.62 0.83 2.84
N TRP A 145 11.53 0.17 3.20
CA TRP A 145 11.47 -0.71 4.36
C TRP A 145 12.51 -1.86 4.26
N ALA A 146 13.25 -2.25 5.31
CA ALA A 146 13.16 -1.82 6.72
C ALA A 146 14.17 -0.72 7.10
N LYS A 147 14.68 0.06 6.13
CA LYS A 147 15.69 1.12 6.39
C LYS A 147 15.05 2.51 6.43
N ILE A 148 13.97 2.69 5.70
CA ILE A 148 13.25 3.96 5.58
C ILE A 148 11.77 3.68 5.79
N GLN A 149 11.09 4.63 6.44
CA GLN A 149 9.64 4.70 6.52
C GLN A 149 9.18 6.17 6.49
N GLY A 150 8.25 6.49 5.60
CA GLY A 150 7.95 7.87 5.30
C GLY A 150 9.18 8.59 4.75
N VAL A 151 9.51 9.69 5.35
CA VAL A 151 10.70 10.48 5.02
C VAL A 151 11.81 10.36 6.07
N TRP A 152 11.80 9.30 6.88
CA TRP A 152 12.77 9.10 7.98
C TRP A 152 13.47 7.75 7.89
N PHE A 153 14.72 7.74 8.34
CA PHE A 153 15.40 6.48 8.61
C PHE A 153 14.74 5.75 9.78
N VAL A 154 14.67 4.44 9.66
CA VAL A 154 14.19 3.55 10.72
C VAL A 154 15.34 3.26 11.67
N GLN A 155 15.15 3.58 12.96
CA GLN A 155 16.11 3.22 14.02
C GLN A 155 15.71 1.89 14.65
N SER A 156 16.43 0.83 14.32
CA SER A 156 16.30 -0.45 15.03
C SER A 156 16.86 -0.30 16.45
N GLN A 157 16.08 -0.64 17.45
CA GLN A 157 16.60 -0.80 18.80
C GLN A 157 17.18 -2.21 18.95
N GLU A 158 18.48 -2.35 19.07
CA GLU A 158 19.13 -3.64 19.27
C GLU A 158 18.53 -4.38 20.48
N GLY A 159 18.02 -5.58 20.23
CA GLY A 159 17.45 -6.45 21.26
C GLY A 159 16.01 -6.16 21.70
N ALA A 160 15.36 -5.15 21.15
CA ALA A 160 13.97 -4.83 21.49
C ALA A 160 12.98 -5.58 20.59
N LYS A 161 12.05 -6.28 21.19
CA LYS A 161 10.82 -6.80 20.54
C LYS A 161 9.76 -5.69 20.36
N THR A 162 10.19 -4.44 20.22
CA THR A 162 9.35 -3.26 20.15
C THR A 162 9.41 -2.64 18.77
N GLU A 163 8.39 -1.89 18.41
CA GLU A 163 8.35 -1.12 17.16
C GLU A 163 9.59 -0.22 17.05
N PRO A 164 10.18 -0.06 15.85
CA PRO A 164 11.37 0.76 15.67
C PRO A 164 11.08 2.24 15.91
N GLY A 165 12.12 2.97 16.27
CA GLY A 165 12.06 4.41 16.44
C GLY A 165 12.22 5.17 15.12
N LYS A 166 11.75 6.42 15.15
CA LYS A 166 11.97 7.39 14.08
C LYS A 166 13.37 8.00 14.18
N GLY A 167 14.14 7.91 13.11
CA GLY A 167 15.46 8.49 12.98
C GLY A 167 15.48 9.86 12.30
N GLU A 168 16.61 10.21 11.72
CA GLU A 168 16.79 11.45 10.96
C GLU A 168 16.02 11.40 9.64
N ARG A 169 15.74 12.60 9.09
CA ARG A 169 15.11 12.74 7.77
C ARG A 169 16.04 12.20 6.68
N VAL A 170 15.46 11.48 5.74
CA VAL A 170 16.19 10.83 4.64
C VAL A 170 16.65 11.89 3.63
N PRO A 171 17.90 11.85 3.15
CA PRO A 171 18.33 12.70 2.05
C PRO A 171 17.68 12.28 0.73
N GLU A 172 17.71 13.15 -0.26
CA GLU A 172 17.12 12.90 -1.59
C GLU A 172 17.60 11.58 -2.24
N ASN A 173 18.86 11.21 -2.02
CA ASN A 173 19.47 10.01 -2.58
C ASN A 173 20.06 9.13 -1.47
N PRO A 174 19.23 8.39 -0.73
CA PRO A 174 19.68 7.55 0.37
C PRO A 174 20.55 6.40 -0.13
N GLN A 175 21.60 6.11 0.65
CA GLN A 175 22.52 5.01 0.35
C GLN A 175 22.14 3.75 1.16
N GLY A 176 22.70 2.61 0.75
CA GLY A 176 22.53 1.34 1.50
C GLY A 176 21.22 0.60 1.21
N LEU A 177 20.44 1.05 0.24
CA LEU A 177 19.27 0.33 -0.22
C LEU A 177 19.64 -0.70 -1.30
N VAL A 178 18.84 -1.77 -1.39
CA VAL A 178 19.02 -2.81 -2.39
C VAL A 178 18.37 -2.39 -3.70
N GLY A 179 19.15 -2.30 -4.77
CA GLY A 179 18.70 -1.85 -6.10
C GLY A 179 18.57 -2.95 -7.15
N PHE A 180 18.82 -4.21 -6.82
CA PHE A 180 18.76 -5.36 -7.75
C PHE A 180 19.46 -5.11 -9.10
N GLY A 181 20.68 -4.56 -9.03
CA GLY A 181 21.44 -4.22 -10.25
C GLY A 181 20.85 -3.08 -11.08
N GLY A 182 20.19 -2.13 -10.45
CA GLY A 182 19.58 -0.96 -11.10
C GLY A 182 18.13 -1.19 -11.58
N LYS A 183 17.57 -2.36 -11.33
CA LYS A 183 16.18 -2.69 -11.70
C LYS A 183 15.17 -2.19 -10.65
N GLY A 184 15.62 -2.04 -9.40
CA GLY A 184 14.85 -1.47 -8.32
C GLY A 184 15.30 -0.05 -8.02
N LYS A 185 14.36 0.86 -7.73
CA LYS A 185 14.63 2.27 -7.46
C LYS A 185 13.79 2.76 -6.28
N TYR A 186 14.46 3.30 -5.29
CA TYR A 186 13.79 4.04 -4.22
C TYR A 186 13.16 5.32 -4.76
N SER A 187 11.96 5.61 -4.31
CA SER A 187 11.30 6.89 -4.49
C SER A 187 10.69 7.31 -3.15
N SER A 188 10.90 8.57 -2.77
CA SER A 188 10.25 9.14 -1.59
C SER A 188 8.73 9.13 -1.77
N PRO A 189 7.96 9.04 -0.67
CA PRO A 189 6.50 9.09 -0.73
C PRO A 189 6.01 10.42 -1.29
N GLU A 190 4.84 10.38 -1.92
CA GLU A 190 4.13 11.57 -2.37
C GLU A 190 3.40 12.28 -1.22
N PHE A 191 3.17 11.56 -0.12
CA PHE A 191 2.67 12.11 1.13
C PHE A 191 3.04 11.20 2.31
N THR A 192 3.28 11.80 3.48
CA THR A 192 3.51 11.03 4.70
C THR A 192 2.87 11.69 5.91
N TRP A 193 2.35 10.86 6.80
CA TRP A 193 1.91 11.29 8.13
C TRP A 193 3.02 11.05 9.14
N ASP A 194 3.41 12.09 9.88
CA ASP A 194 4.39 11.91 10.98
C ASP A 194 3.85 10.94 12.03
N LYS A 195 2.62 11.14 12.49
CA LYS A 195 1.93 10.19 13.37
C LYS A 195 1.07 9.23 12.57
N SER A 196 1.18 7.95 12.89
CA SER A 196 0.41 6.91 12.22
C SER A 196 -1.09 7.16 12.32
N VAL A 197 -1.75 7.22 11.17
CA VAL A 197 -3.21 7.22 10.98
C VAL A 197 -3.72 5.82 10.66
N ALA A 198 -2.81 4.91 10.31
CA ALA A 198 -3.07 3.56 9.81
C ALA A 198 -3.99 3.59 8.56
N PRO A 199 -3.51 4.05 7.40
CA PRO A 199 -4.29 4.04 6.17
C PRO A 199 -4.59 2.60 5.76
N THR A 200 -5.87 2.31 5.51
CA THR A 200 -6.36 0.95 5.28
C THR A 200 -6.98 0.76 3.91
N ALA A 201 -7.30 1.83 3.23
CA ALA A 201 -7.92 1.78 1.92
C ALA A 201 -7.46 2.95 1.07
N LEU A 202 -7.23 2.68 -0.20
CA LEU A 202 -7.01 3.70 -1.22
C LEU A 202 -7.93 3.39 -2.39
N LYS A 203 -8.67 4.39 -2.86
CA LYS A 203 -9.60 4.22 -3.98
C LYS A 203 -9.69 5.49 -4.82
N PHE A 204 -9.58 5.35 -6.13
CA PHE A 204 -9.93 6.42 -7.06
C PHE A 204 -11.44 6.50 -7.24
N LEU A 205 -11.99 7.71 -7.13
CA LEU A 205 -13.42 7.95 -7.32
C LEU A 205 -13.72 8.06 -8.82
N THR A 206 -14.03 6.95 -9.48
CA THR A 206 -14.29 6.86 -10.92
C THR A 206 -15.66 7.41 -11.35
N SER A 207 -16.26 8.28 -10.54
CA SER A 207 -17.62 8.79 -10.72
C SER A 207 -17.71 10.25 -10.29
N SER A 208 -18.60 11.00 -10.91
CA SER A 208 -18.95 12.38 -10.54
C SER A 208 -20.17 12.48 -9.62
N LYS A 209 -20.68 11.38 -9.09
CA LYS A 209 -21.90 11.36 -8.24
C LYS A 209 -21.75 12.11 -6.92
N LEU A 210 -20.54 12.22 -6.39
CA LEU A 210 -20.25 13.01 -5.19
C LEU A 210 -19.81 14.46 -5.49
N GLY A 211 -19.79 14.83 -6.76
CA GLY A 211 -19.34 16.12 -7.27
C GLY A 211 -18.26 15.97 -8.34
N ALA A 212 -18.35 16.77 -9.40
CA ALA A 212 -17.38 16.70 -10.50
C ALA A 212 -15.94 17.02 -10.07
N GLN A 213 -15.79 17.84 -9.02
CA GLN A 213 -14.50 18.22 -8.46
C GLN A 213 -13.72 17.06 -7.81
N TYR A 214 -14.41 15.97 -7.47
CA TYR A 214 -13.79 14.77 -6.88
C TYR A 214 -13.56 13.64 -7.89
N ALA A 215 -14.07 13.81 -9.12
CA ALA A 215 -14.00 12.76 -10.13
C ALA A 215 -12.55 12.46 -10.53
N ASN A 216 -12.17 11.19 -10.47
CA ASN A 216 -10.82 10.67 -10.71
C ASN A 216 -9.75 11.12 -9.68
N ASP A 217 -10.18 11.68 -8.55
CA ASP A 217 -9.28 11.94 -7.43
C ASP A 217 -9.22 10.74 -6.49
N MET A 218 -8.19 10.75 -5.63
CA MET A 218 -7.90 9.68 -4.71
C MET A 218 -8.54 9.93 -3.34
N LEU A 219 -9.17 8.87 -2.81
CA LEU A 219 -9.68 8.83 -1.45
C LEU A 219 -8.89 7.78 -0.65
N VAL A 220 -8.51 8.13 0.57
CA VAL A 220 -7.79 7.26 1.50
C VAL A 220 -8.54 7.18 2.81
N GLY A 221 -8.86 5.97 3.27
CA GLY A 221 -9.48 5.72 4.56
C GLY A 221 -8.48 5.32 5.62
N ASP A 222 -8.71 5.66 6.88
CA ASP A 222 -7.85 5.28 8.00
C ASP A 222 -8.59 4.44 9.06
N ALA A 223 -7.82 3.70 9.85
CA ALA A 223 -8.34 2.88 10.95
C ALA A 223 -8.28 3.59 12.30
N ASN A 224 -7.33 4.51 12.52
CA ASN A 224 -7.09 5.08 13.84
C ASN A 224 -8.08 6.21 14.19
N PHE A 225 -8.50 6.99 13.21
CA PHE A 225 -9.36 8.15 13.42
C PHE A 225 -10.72 8.04 12.74
N GLY A 226 -10.88 7.09 11.82
CA GLY A 226 -12.10 6.93 11.03
C GLY A 226 -12.34 8.08 10.07
N ASN A 227 -11.28 8.59 9.48
CA ASN A 227 -11.33 9.65 8.48
C ASN A 227 -11.22 9.07 7.07
N ILE A 228 -11.82 9.79 6.14
CA ILE A 228 -11.55 9.66 4.71
C ILE A 228 -10.84 10.94 4.28
N TYR A 229 -9.65 10.79 3.72
CA TYR A 229 -8.87 11.89 3.14
C TYR A 229 -9.10 11.96 1.64
N HIS A 230 -9.13 13.17 1.09
CA HIS A 230 -9.22 13.45 -0.32
C HIS A 230 -7.91 14.06 -0.81
N PHE A 231 -7.38 13.50 -1.88
CA PHE A 231 -6.18 14.00 -2.55
C PHE A 231 -6.45 14.21 -4.04
N GLY A 232 -6.35 15.47 -4.48
CA GLY A 232 -6.26 15.79 -5.90
C GLY A 232 -4.86 15.45 -6.43
N LEU A 233 -4.76 15.09 -7.70
CA LEU A 233 -3.48 14.82 -8.35
C LEU A 233 -3.01 16.04 -9.15
N ASN A 234 -1.69 16.19 -9.30
CA ASN A 234 -1.10 17.21 -10.16
C ASN A 234 -1.47 16.97 -11.64
N GLN A 235 -1.17 17.93 -12.51
CA GLN A 235 -1.55 17.88 -13.93
C GLN A 235 -1.04 16.62 -14.66
N ASN A 236 0.15 16.13 -14.30
CA ASN A 236 0.75 14.94 -14.90
C ASN A 236 0.30 13.64 -14.20
N ARG A 237 -0.44 13.75 -13.10
CA ARG A 237 -0.93 12.64 -12.27
C ARG A 237 0.18 11.71 -11.77
N THR A 238 1.35 12.27 -11.48
CA THR A 238 2.52 11.58 -10.91
C THR A 238 2.87 12.06 -9.51
N GLY A 239 2.06 12.95 -8.94
CA GLY A 239 2.20 13.51 -7.61
C GLY A 239 0.88 14.11 -7.15
N LEU A 240 0.79 14.44 -5.88
CA LEU A 240 -0.38 15.04 -5.28
C LEU A 240 -0.41 16.56 -5.49
N SER A 241 -1.59 17.13 -5.55
CA SER A 241 -1.82 18.58 -5.55
C SER A 241 -2.04 19.03 -4.11
N LEU A 242 -0.97 19.42 -3.45
CA LEU A 242 -0.95 19.82 -2.05
C LEU A 242 -0.78 21.33 -1.91
N ASP A 243 -1.40 21.91 -0.89
CA ASP A 243 -1.32 23.33 -0.57
C ASP A 243 -1.08 23.59 0.91
N GLY A 244 -0.85 24.88 1.25
CA GLY A 244 -0.64 25.32 2.63
C GLY A 244 0.50 24.58 3.33
N PRO A 245 0.29 24.12 4.56
CA PRO A 245 1.34 23.43 5.33
C PRO A 245 1.75 22.07 4.74
N LEU A 246 0.93 21.48 3.87
CA LEU A 246 1.19 20.14 3.31
C LEU A 246 2.04 20.15 2.03
N VAL A 247 2.50 21.34 1.56
CA VAL A 247 3.32 21.47 0.33
C VAL A 247 4.64 20.69 0.43
N ASP A 248 5.18 20.51 1.62
CA ASP A 248 6.38 19.72 1.87
C ASP A 248 6.12 18.18 1.89
N LYS A 249 4.87 17.77 1.62
CA LYS A 249 4.40 16.39 1.59
C LYS A 249 4.38 15.68 2.96
N VAL A 250 4.45 16.41 4.05
CA VAL A 250 4.46 15.88 5.41
C VAL A 250 3.35 16.49 6.24
N ALA A 251 2.54 15.65 6.87
CA ALA A 251 1.63 16.09 7.91
C ALA A 251 2.29 15.90 9.28
N ASP A 252 2.94 16.95 9.78
CA ASP A 252 3.61 16.93 11.09
C ASP A 252 2.62 16.99 12.24
N LYS A 253 1.42 17.55 12.01
CA LYS A 253 0.37 17.78 13.00
C LYS A 253 -1.00 17.44 12.46
N VAL A 254 -1.88 17.00 13.36
CA VAL A 254 -3.27 16.64 13.01
C VAL A 254 -4.06 17.85 12.46
N GLU A 255 -3.74 19.06 12.91
CA GLU A 255 -4.39 20.31 12.48
C GLU A 255 -4.17 20.60 10.99
N GLU A 256 -3.07 20.13 10.41
CA GLU A 256 -2.73 20.30 9.00
C GLU A 256 -3.62 19.48 8.08
N LEU A 257 -4.21 18.41 8.59
CA LEU A 257 -5.07 17.52 7.82
C LEU A 257 -6.45 18.10 7.50
N GLY A 258 -6.83 19.22 8.13
CA GLY A 258 -8.18 19.78 8.03
C GLY A 258 -8.68 19.98 6.59
N ASN A 259 -7.80 20.43 5.70
CA ASN A 259 -8.14 20.72 4.30
C ASN A 259 -8.29 19.48 3.41
N ILE A 260 -7.74 18.35 3.82
CA ILE A 260 -7.82 17.10 3.06
C ILE A 260 -8.83 16.11 3.65
N ILE A 261 -9.46 16.37 4.79
CA ILE A 261 -10.51 15.51 5.34
C ILE A 261 -11.79 15.64 4.50
N PHE A 262 -12.12 14.59 3.78
CA PHE A 262 -13.38 14.45 3.03
C PHE A 262 -14.56 14.04 3.91
N GLY A 263 -14.31 13.16 4.88
CA GLY A 263 -15.30 12.67 5.82
C GLY A 263 -14.68 12.16 7.10
N LYS A 264 -15.43 12.14 8.21
CA LYS A 264 -14.93 11.73 9.52
C LYS A 264 -15.97 10.99 10.35
N GLY A 265 -15.51 10.25 11.37
CA GLY A 265 -16.37 9.59 12.32
C GLY A 265 -16.92 8.23 11.86
N PHE A 266 -16.26 7.60 10.89
CA PHE A 266 -16.68 6.28 10.39
C PHE A 266 -16.31 5.13 11.34
N GLY A 267 -15.30 5.29 12.18
CA GLY A 267 -14.69 4.19 12.94
C GLY A 267 -13.56 3.53 12.16
N VAL A 268 -13.28 2.25 12.39
CA VAL A 268 -12.17 1.53 11.74
C VAL A 268 -12.53 1.26 10.27
N ILE A 269 -12.10 2.13 9.36
CA ILE A 269 -12.31 1.89 7.93
C ILE A 269 -11.39 0.75 7.48
N THR A 270 -11.92 -0.20 6.72
CA THR A 270 -11.17 -1.36 6.23
C THR A 270 -11.13 -1.46 4.71
N ASP A 271 -12.11 -0.90 4.00
CA ASP A 271 -12.08 -0.81 2.54
C ASP A 271 -12.95 0.35 2.02
N LEU A 272 -12.62 0.84 0.84
CA LEU A 272 -13.35 1.82 0.06
C LEU A 272 -13.61 1.26 -1.33
N GLN A 273 -14.85 1.32 -1.80
CA GLN A 273 -15.22 0.88 -3.15
C GLN A 273 -16.21 1.83 -3.81
N VAL A 274 -16.07 2.01 -5.12
CA VAL A 274 -17.10 2.69 -5.92
C VAL A 274 -18.07 1.64 -6.41
N GLY A 275 -19.34 1.78 -6.02
CA GLY A 275 -20.38 0.85 -6.43
C GLY A 275 -20.79 1.02 -7.90
N PRO A 276 -21.54 0.07 -8.46
CA PRO A 276 -22.05 0.16 -9.83
C PRO A 276 -23.01 1.33 -10.07
N ASP A 277 -23.56 1.89 -8.99
CA ASP A 277 -24.38 3.10 -8.99
C ASP A 277 -23.54 4.40 -8.98
N GLY A 278 -22.21 4.27 -8.90
CA GLY A 278 -21.26 5.37 -8.92
C GLY A 278 -21.08 6.08 -7.56
N TYR A 279 -21.66 5.57 -6.48
CA TYR A 279 -21.44 6.11 -5.15
C TYR A 279 -20.30 5.41 -4.42
N LEU A 280 -19.70 6.10 -3.45
CA LEU A 280 -18.67 5.53 -2.58
C LEU A 280 -19.30 4.67 -1.50
N TYR A 281 -18.78 3.46 -1.33
CA TYR A 281 -19.11 2.55 -0.24
C TYR A 281 -17.91 2.44 0.69
N VAL A 282 -18.18 2.54 1.98
CA VAL A 282 -17.17 2.51 3.05
C VAL A 282 -17.46 1.30 3.91
N LEU A 283 -16.53 0.34 3.93
CA LEU A 283 -16.59 -0.80 4.83
C LEU A 283 -15.89 -0.46 6.13
N VAL A 284 -16.59 -0.66 7.23
CA VAL A 284 -16.11 -0.34 8.58
C VAL A 284 -16.13 -1.59 9.43
N TYR A 285 -15.03 -1.86 10.11
CA TYR A 285 -14.95 -2.89 11.13
C TYR A 285 -15.38 -2.33 12.48
N ASP A 286 -16.29 -3.04 13.11
CA ASP A 286 -16.60 -2.91 14.52
C ASP A 286 -16.70 -4.33 15.09
N LYS A 287 -16.23 -4.54 16.30
CA LYS A 287 -16.22 -5.86 16.93
C LYS A 287 -17.62 -6.48 17.03
N ASP A 288 -18.61 -5.64 17.27
CA ASP A 288 -20.00 -6.06 17.56
C ASP A 288 -20.98 -5.73 16.42
N ASP A 289 -20.63 -4.77 15.53
CA ASP A 289 -21.57 -4.23 14.53
C ASP A 289 -20.82 -3.66 13.30
N GLY A 290 -20.23 -4.53 12.48
CA GLY A 290 -19.60 -4.13 11.22
C GLY A 290 -20.61 -3.49 10.26
N ARG A 291 -20.20 -2.41 9.54
CA ARG A 291 -21.11 -1.59 8.73
C ARG A 291 -20.58 -1.34 7.33
N ILE A 292 -21.52 -1.18 6.40
CA ILE A 292 -21.25 -0.63 5.09
C ILE A 292 -22.04 0.66 4.96
N TYR A 293 -21.34 1.78 4.81
CA TYR A 293 -21.96 3.06 4.51
C TYR A 293 -21.95 3.32 3.01
N ARG A 294 -23.04 3.87 2.47
CA ARG A 294 -23.08 4.43 1.12
C ARG A 294 -23.10 5.95 1.25
N ILE A 295 -22.14 6.61 0.64
CA ILE A 295 -22.01 8.06 0.66
C ILE A 295 -22.77 8.64 -0.54
N SER A 296 -23.69 9.56 -0.29
CA SER A 296 -24.45 10.28 -1.29
C SER A 296 -24.45 11.79 -0.98
N PRO A 297 -24.62 12.66 -1.99
CA PRO A 297 -24.88 14.08 -1.74
C PRO A 297 -26.11 14.28 -0.85
N ALA A 298 -26.13 15.40 -0.11
CA ALA A 298 -27.26 15.82 0.71
C ALA A 298 -28.49 16.19 -0.13
#